data_d6ca742095b20c73b1de728fe7236713
#
_entry.id   d6ca742095b20c73b1de728fe7236713
#
_cell.length_a   1.000
_cell.length_b   1.000
_cell.length_c   1.000
_cell.angle_alpha   90.00
_cell.angle_beta   90.00
_cell.angle_gamma   90.00
#
_symmetry.space_group_name_H-M   'P 1'
#
loop_
_entity.id
_entity.type
_entity.pdbx_description
1 polymer ?
#
loop_
_entity_poly.entity_id
_entity_poly.type
_entity_poly.pdbx_seq_one_letter_code
_entity_poly.pdbx_strand_id
1 'polypeptide(L)'
;MDDTSVDLVTSNCVINLSTKKNEVFKEIHRILKPDGRFLISDIISEKEVPEKMRNNKELWGECVSGALTLNEFLDYAKNNKFAGLRVQKDYLWKEVEGIKFYSFTIEGFKHVPDENVSRCKSVFATYVGPFDSVNFHGAVFPISVPVEVDKNIAQLLSSHSYAGQFIITDPVEQPKKINSESSCGN
;
A
#
# COMPACT_ATOMS: atom_id res chain seq x y z
N MET A 1 -15.19 19.06 -1.67
CA MET A 1 -14.25 19.00 -0.52
C MET A 1 -12.95 19.64 -0.91
N ASP A 2 -12.29 20.31 0.03
CA ASP A 2 -10.98 20.91 -0.20
C ASP A 2 -9.89 19.83 -0.28
N ASP A 3 -8.75 20.18 -0.87
CA ASP A 3 -7.57 19.29 -0.90
C ASP A 3 -7.09 19.02 0.53
N THR A 4 -6.56 17.84 0.78
CA THR A 4 -5.93 17.49 2.05
C THR A 4 -6.74 17.87 3.29
N SER A 5 -8.05 17.61 3.24
CA SER A 5 -9.02 18.08 4.26
C SER A 5 -9.51 16.99 5.21
N VAL A 6 -9.40 15.70 4.82
CA VAL A 6 -9.94 14.60 5.60
C VAL A 6 -8.88 13.56 5.98
N ASP A 7 -9.05 12.91 7.12
CA ASP A 7 -8.13 11.88 7.64
C ASP A 7 -8.52 10.47 7.15
N LEU A 8 -9.80 10.26 6.87
CA LEU A 8 -10.36 8.96 6.47
C LEU A 8 -11.44 9.13 5.42
N VAL A 9 -11.38 8.29 4.38
CA VAL A 9 -12.47 8.10 3.42
C VAL A 9 -12.97 6.66 3.56
N THR A 10 -14.27 6.50 3.75
CA THR A 10 -14.92 5.19 3.78
C THR A 10 -15.88 5.04 2.61
N SER A 11 -15.97 3.84 2.06
CA SER A 11 -16.93 3.49 1.02
C SER A 11 -17.43 2.06 1.23
N ASN A 12 -18.70 1.82 0.91
CA ASN A 12 -19.29 0.50 0.95
C ASN A 12 -20.16 0.26 -0.29
N CYS A 13 -19.76 -0.71 -1.14
CA CYS A 13 -20.46 -1.12 -2.36
C CYS A 13 -20.79 0.03 -3.34
N VAL A 14 -19.90 1.02 -3.48
CA VAL A 14 -20.13 2.20 -4.34
C VAL A 14 -19.09 2.32 -5.46
N ILE A 15 -17.85 1.87 -5.22
CA ILE A 15 -16.77 2.02 -6.20
C ILE A 15 -17.10 1.26 -7.49
N ASN A 16 -17.69 0.07 -7.36
CA ASN A 16 -18.08 -0.75 -8.51
C ASN A 16 -19.16 -0.10 -9.38
N LEU A 17 -19.97 0.80 -8.84
CA LEU A 17 -20.99 1.54 -9.60
C LEU A 17 -20.38 2.68 -10.44
N SER A 18 -19.16 3.08 -10.17
CA SER A 18 -18.49 4.12 -10.95
C SER A 18 -17.93 3.56 -12.27
N THR A 19 -18.21 4.24 -13.36
CA THR A 19 -17.56 3.98 -14.67
C THR A 19 -16.18 4.63 -14.77
N LYS A 20 -15.84 5.54 -13.83
CA LYS A 20 -14.59 6.32 -13.80
C LYS A 20 -13.78 6.02 -12.54
N LYS A 21 -13.49 4.74 -12.31
CA LYS A 21 -12.84 4.29 -11.07
C LYS A 21 -11.51 4.99 -10.80
N ASN A 22 -10.70 5.22 -11.84
CA ASN A 22 -9.45 5.95 -11.69
C ASN A 22 -9.63 7.37 -11.16
N GLU A 23 -10.66 8.07 -11.62
CA GLU A 23 -10.98 9.42 -11.14
C GLU A 23 -11.46 9.39 -9.67
N VAL A 24 -12.16 8.33 -9.28
CA VAL A 24 -12.56 8.14 -7.87
C VAL A 24 -11.32 7.99 -6.98
N PHE A 25 -10.35 7.15 -7.35
CA PHE A 25 -9.12 6.99 -6.58
C PHE A 25 -8.28 8.28 -6.56
N LYS A 26 -8.21 9.03 -7.67
CA LYS A 26 -7.56 10.35 -7.69
C LYS A 26 -8.21 11.32 -6.72
N GLU A 27 -9.54 11.36 -6.71
CA GLU A 27 -10.29 12.25 -5.83
C GLU A 27 -10.12 11.87 -4.36
N ILE A 28 -10.17 10.57 -4.04
CA ILE A 28 -9.88 10.09 -2.69
C ILE A 28 -8.47 10.53 -2.26
N HIS A 29 -7.47 10.36 -3.15
CA HIS A 29 -6.11 10.79 -2.85
C HIS A 29 -6.01 12.31 -2.66
N ARG A 30 -6.72 13.11 -3.48
CA ARG A 30 -6.70 14.57 -3.40
C ARG A 30 -7.19 15.07 -2.05
N ILE A 31 -8.34 14.56 -1.58
CA ILE A 31 -8.98 15.05 -0.34
C ILE A 31 -8.35 14.54 0.94
N LEU A 32 -7.69 13.38 0.90
CA LEU A 32 -7.00 12.84 2.07
C LEU A 32 -5.80 13.71 2.46
N LYS A 33 -5.61 13.92 3.75
CA LYS A 33 -4.38 14.49 4.31
C LYS A 33 -3.18 13.56 4.07
N PRO A 34 -1.93 14.04 4.16
CA PRO A 34 -0.76 13.16 4.29
C PRO A 34 -1.00 12.13 5.41
N ASP A 35 -0.63 10.86 5.18
CA ASP A 35 -0.88 9.71 6.06
C ASP A 35 -2.36 9.39 6.34
N GLY A 36 -3.28 10.12 5.73
CA GLY A 36 -4.70 9.78 5.70
C GLY A 36 -4.93 8.48 4.93
N ARG A 37 -6.06 7.82 5.20
CA ARG A 37 -6.35 6.49 4.64
C ARG A 37 -7.74 6.39 4.04
N PHE A 38 -7.89 5.44 3.13
CA PHE A 38 -9.21 4.93 2.76
C PHE A 38 -9.47 3.56 3.40
N LEU A 39 -10.75 3.27 3.63
CA LEU A 39 -11.27 1.95 3.98
C LEU A 39 -12.47 1.67 3.07
N ILE A 40 -12.31 0.77 2.13
CA ILE A 40 -13.31 0.44 1.13
C ILE A 40 -13.73 -1.01 1.29
N SER A 41 -15.02 -1.23 1.54
CA SER A 41 -15.64 -2.54 1.46
C SER A 41 -16.41 -2.62 0.15
N ASP A 42 -16.05 -3.56 -0.74
CA ASP A 42 -16.71 -3.70 -2.03
C ASP A 42 -16.66 -5.16 -2.54
N ILE A 43 -17.37 -5.43 -3.59
CA ILE A 43 -17.43 -6.74 -4.23
C ILE A 43 -16.24 -6.88 -5.18
N ILE A 44 -15.48 -7.94 -5.00
CA ILE A 44 -14.32 -8.31 -5.83
C ILE A 44 -14.64 -9.60 -6.57
N SER A 45 -14.39 -9.60 -7.87
CA SER A 45 -14.56 -10.75 -8.74
C SER A 45 -13.34 -11.69 -8.69
N GLU A 46 -13.58 -13.00 -8.69
CA GLU A 46 -12.51 -14.00 -8.79
C GLU A 46 -11.71 -13.89 -10.09
N LYS A 47 -12.36 -13.49 -11.16
CA LYS A 47 -11.75 -13.29 -12.48
C LYS A 47 -12.43 -12.13 -13.21
N GLU A 48 -11.86 -11.69 -14.32
CA GLU A 48 -12.41 -10.60 -15.11
C GLU A 48 -13.89 -10.84 -15.46
N VAL A 49 -14.73 -9.82 -15.23
CA VAL A 49 -16.16 -9.86 -15.52
C VAL A 49 -16.35 -9.75 -17.04
N PRO A 50 -17.00 -10.72 -17.70
CA PRO A 50 -17.23 -10.69 -19.13
C PRO A 50 -18.06 -9.48 -19.58
N GLU A 51 -17.81 -8.99 -20.79
CA GLU A 51 -18.49 -7.82 -21.33
C GLU A 51 -20.03 -7.93 -21.31
N LYS A 52 -20.55 -9.13 -21.60
CA LYS A 52 -22.01 -9.41 -21.51
C LYS A 52 -22.57 -9.11 -20.12
N MET A 53 -21.83 -9.45 -19.08
CA MET A 53 -22.25 -9.19 -17.69
C MET A 53 -22.03 -7.71 -17.33
N ARG A 54 -20.95 -7.09 -17.81
CA ARG A 54 -20.68 -5.65 -17.60
C ARG A 54 -21.80 -4.75 -18.13
N ASN A 55 -22.48 -5.17 -19.19
CA ASN A 55 -23.58 -4.43 -19.81
C ASN A 55 -24.97 -4.77 -19.23
N ASN A 56 -25.05 -5.65 -18.24
CA ASN A 56 -26.31 -6.05 -17.61
C ASN A 56 -26.70 -5.07 -16.50
N LYS A 57 -27.85 -4.40 -16.66
CA LYS A 57 -28.35 -3.38 -15.73
C LYS A 57 -28.75 -3.94 -14.34
N GLU A 58 -29.27 -5.16 -14.30
CA GLU A 58 -29.66 -5.80 -13.04
C GLU A 58 -28.40 -6.13 -12.22
N LEU A 59 -27.40 -6.75 -12.85
CA LEU A 59 -26.12 -7.04 -12.24
C LEU A 59 -25.33 -5.76 -11.86
N TRP A 60 -25.58 -4.65 -12.57
CA TRP A 60 -25.00 -3.36 -12.20
C TRP A 60 -25.49 -2.89 -10.83
N GLY A 61 -26.80 -2.92 -10.60
CA GLY A 61 -27.40 -2.55 -9.30
C GLY A 61 -26.92 -3.45 -8.14
N GLU A 62 -26.48 -4.66 -8.45
CA GLU A 62 -25.93 -5.61 -7.49
C GLU A 62 -24.39 -5.48 -7.33
N CYS A 63 -23.74 -4.44 -7.84
CA CYS A 63 -22.27 -4.24 -7.83
C CYS A 63 -21.47 -5.33 -8.57
N VAL A 64 -22.10 -6.21 -9.34
CA VAL A 64 -21.46 -7.32 -10.06
C VAL A 64 -20.85 -6.86 -11.36
N SER A 65 -21.63 -6.12 -12.20
CA SER A 65 -21.19 -5.71 -13.54
C SER A 65 -19.93 -4.86 -13.52
N GLY A 66 -19.76 -4.03 -12.52
CA GLY A 66 -18.60 -3.17 -12.36
C GLY A 66 -17.52 -3.73 -11.44
N ALA A 67 -17.68 -4.96 -10.95
CA ALA A 67 -16.71 -5.55 -10.03
C ALA A 67 -15.33 -5.67 -10.70
N LEU A 68 -14.32 -5.27 -9.94
CA LEU A 68 -12.92 -5.45 -10.30
C LEU A 68 -12.41 -6.80 -9.78
N THR A 69 -11.38 -7.32 -10.40
CA THR A 69 -10.53 -8.31 -9.75
C THR A 69 -9.72 -7.64 -8.65
N LEU A 70 -9.19 -8.41 -7.70
CA LEU A 70 -8.34 -7.86 -6.63
C LEU A 70 -7.11 -7.14 -7.21
N ASN A 71 -6.49 -7.71 -8.23
CA ASN A 71 -5.32 -7.09 -8.87
C ASN A 71 -5.66 -5.74 -9.50
N GLU A 72 -6.77 -5.65 -10.25
CA GLU A 72 -7.21 -4.37 -10.83
C GLU A 72 -7.46 -3.31 -9.75
N PHE A 73 -8.11 -3.69 -8.64
CA PHE A 73 -8.36 -2.76 -7.54
C PHE A 73 -7.04 -2.26 -6.93
N LEU A 74 -6.12 -3.17 -6.65
CA LEU A 74 -4.81 -2.83 -6.09
C LEU A 74 -3.98 -1.96 -7.05
N ASP A 75 -4.09 -2.19 -8.35
CA ASP A 75 -3.41 -1.39 -9.36
C ASP A 75 -3.99 0.03 -9.44
N TYR A 76 -5.31 0.21 -9.36
CA TYR A 76 -5.89 1.54 -9.23
C TYR A 76 -5.37 2.28 -8.00
N ALA A 77 -5.31 1.61 -6.85
CA ALA A 77 -4.80 2.22 -5.62
C ALA A 77 -3.31 2.61 -5.76
N LYS A 78 -2.45 1.69 -6.22
CA LYS A 78 -1.02 1.94 -6.40
C LYS A 78 -0.74 3.06 -7.42
N ASN A 79 -1.42 3.03 -8.58
CA ASN A 79 -1.26 4.04 -9.62
C ASN A 79 -1.67 5.44 -9.16
N ASN A 80 -2.54 5.51 -8.15
CA ASN A 80 -2.93 6.75 -7.49
C ASN A 80 -2.15 7.00 -6.17
N LYS A 81 -0.93 6.46 -6.05
CA LYS A 81 0.04 6.72 -4.96
C LYS A 81 -0.42 6.30 -3.57
N PHE A 82 -1.30 5.31 -3.49
CA PHE A 82 -1.60 4.68 -2.20
C PHE A 82 -0.57 3.60 -1.90
N ALA A 83 -0.20 3.49 -0.63
CA ALA A 83 0.74 2.51 -0.11
C ALA A 83 0.15 1.81 1.12
N GLY A 84 0.85 0.82 1.66
CA GLY A 84 0.40 0.10 2.85
C GLY A 84 -0.92 -0.63 2.66
N LEU A 85 -1.16 -1.14 1.44
CA LEU A 85 -2.42 -1.79 1.10
C LEU A 85 -2.61 -3.05 1.95
N ARG A 86 -3.70 -3.10 2.69
CA ARG A 86 -4.14 -4.26 3.46
C ARG A 86 -5.43 -4.80 2.86
N VAL A 87 -5.52 -6.09 2.76
CA VAL A 87 -6.64 -6.78 2.12
C VAL A 87 -7.21 -7.80 3.07
N GLN A 88 -8.47 -7.69 3.38
CA GLN A 88 -9.25 -8.69 4.09
C GLN A 88 -10.31 -9.24 3.15
N LYS A 89 -10.28 -10.56 2.92
CA LYS A 89 -11.35 -11.27 2.24
C LYS A 89 -12.37 -11.67 3.30
N ASP A 90 -13.60 -11.16 3.15
CA ASP A 90 -14.63 -11.37 4.16
C ASP A 90 -15.39 -12.68 3.90
N TYR A 91 -16.21 -12.75 2.86
CA TYR A 91 -17.02 -13.94 2.56
C TYR A 91 -17.38 -14.03 1.07
N LEU A 92 -17.76 -15.23 0.63
CA LEU A 92 -18.38 -15.42 -0.68
C LEU A 92 -19.76 -14.76 -0.67
N TRP A 93 -19.90 -13.71 -1.48
CA TRP A 93 -21.16 -12.99 -1.58
C TRP A 93 -22.15 -13.67 -2.52
N LYS A 94 -21.68 -14.03 -3.73
CA LYS A 94 -22.54 -14.58 -4.78
C LYS A 94 -21.71 -15.33 -5.83
N GLU A 95 -22.33 -16.25 -6.52
CA GLU A 95 -21.82 -16.85 -7.76
C GLU A 95 -22.80 -16.53 -8.92
N VAL A 96 -22.29 -16.01 -10.03
CA VAL A 96 -23.07 -15.64 -11.21
C VAL A 96 -22.35 -16.16 -12.45
N GLU A 97 -23.03 -16.93 -13.29
CA GLU A 97 -22.48 -17.53 -14.52
C GLU A 97 -21.11 -18.23 -14.31
N GLY A 98 -20.93 -18.92 -13.16
CA GLY A 98 -19.69 -19.63 -12.83
C GLY A 98 -18.51 -18.72 -12.44
N ILE A 99 -18.79 -17.47 -12.08
CA ILE A 99 -17.84 -16.53 -11.52
C ILE A 99 -18.22 -16.26 -10.06
N LYS A 100 -17.28 -16.41 -9.16
CA LYS A 100 -17.48 -16.11 -7.75
C LYS A 100 -17.14 -14.65 -7.45
N PHE A 101 -18.00 -14.05 -6.66
CA PHE A 101 -17.87 -12.68 -6.17
C PHE A 101 -17.77 -12.72 -4.66
N TYR A 102 -16.79 -12.02 -4.13
CA TYR A 102 -16.50 -12.00 -2.71
C TYR A 102 -16.60 -10.59 -2.16
N SER A 103 -17.05 -10.45 -0.92
CA SER A 103 -16.87 -9.22 -0.18
C SER A 103 -15.41 -9.09 0.27
N PHE A 104 -14.84 -7.92 0.06
CA PHE A 104 -13.49 -7.58 0.52
C PHE A 104 -13.51 -6.24 1.23
N THR A 105 -12.74 -6.12 2.28
CA THR A 105 -12.40 -4.85 2.89
C THR A 105 -10.94 -4.53 2.59
N ILE A 106 -10.69 -3.39 1.96
CA ILE A 106 -9.36 -2.97 1.52
C ILE A 106 -9.05 -1.61 2.14
N GLU A 107 -7.91 -1.52 2.81
CA GLU A 107 -7.34 -0.31 3.38
C GLU A 107 -6.13 0.12 2.58
N GLY A 108 -5.95 1.42 2.41
CA GLY A 108 -4.76 1.99 1.79
C GLY A 108 -4.48 3.39 2.31
N PHE A 109 -3.22 3.76 2.41
CA PHE A 109 -2.76 5.01 2.98
C PHE A 109 -2.23 5.95 1.90
N LYS A 110 -2.56 7.25 2.00
CA LYS A 110 -1.94 8.27 1.17
C LYS A 110 -0.51 8.48 1.65
N HIS A 111 0.44 8.05 0.82
CA HIS A 111 1.85 8.35 1.05
C HIS A 111 2.28 9.56 0.22
N VAL A 112 2.82 10.56 0.89
CA VAL A 112 3.44 11.72 0.25
C VAL A 112 4.94 11.63 0.54
N PRO A 113 5.79 11.31 -0.47
CA PRO A 113 7.23 11.32 -0.29
C PRO A 113 7.69 12.72 0.15
N ASP A 114 8.54 12.79 1.15
CA ASP A 114 9.19 14.06 1.51
C ASP A 114 10.27 14.37 0.48
N GLU A 115 10.03 15.36 -0.37
CA GLU A 115 10.96 15.80 -1.41
C GLU A 115 12.28 16.36 -0.85
N ASN A 116 12.29 16.77 0.42
CA ASN A 116 13.46 17.29 1.12
C ASN A 116 14.33 16.18 1.74
N VAL A 117 13.86 14.95 1.76
CA VAL A 117 14.68 13.83 2.25
C VAL A 117 15.81 13.58 1.27
N SER A 118 17.02 13.92 1.69
CA SER A 118 18.25 13.70 0.91
C SER A 118 18.35 12.22 0.48
N ARG A 119 18.34 11.96 -0.83
CA ARG A 119 18.54 10.63 -1.41
C ARG A 119 19.91 10.01 -1.08
N CYS A 120 20.79 10.80 -0.43
CA CYS A 120 22.19 10.46 -0.21
C CYS A 120 22.49 9.80 1.14
N LYS A 121 21.52 9.57 2.01
CA LYS A 121 21.73 8.84 3.27
C LYS A 121 20.84 7.61 3.29
N SER A 122 21.44 6.46 3.08
CA SER A 122 20.81 5.16 3.30
C SER A 122 20.68 4.89 4.81
N VAL A 123 19.63 4.19 5.16
CA VAL A 123 19.39 3.64 6.50
C VAL A 123 19.07 2.16 6.36
N PHE A 124 19.06 1.42 7.46
CA PHE A 124 18.71 0.02 7.44
C PHE A 124 17.28 -0.18 7.94
N ALA A 125 16.52 -0.98 7.21
CA ALA A 125 15.20 -1.46 7.61
C ALA A 125 15.26 -2.96 7.90
N THR A 126 14.87 -3.35 9.10
CA THR A 126 14.84 -4.75 9.52
C THR A 126 13.38 -5.18 9.70
N TYR A 127 12.93 -6.14 8.92
CA TYR A 127 11.62 -6.74 9.08
C TYR A 127 11.60 -7.69 10.29
N VAL A 128 10.59 -7.57 11.15
CA VAL A 128 10.50 -8.33 12.40
C VAL A 128 9.36 -9.36 12.47
N GLY A 129 8.79 -9.67 11.33
CA GLY A 129 7.78 -10.73 11.21
C GLY A 129 6.36 -10.20 11.00
N PRO A 130 5.34 -11.09 10.83
CA PRO A 130 5.30 -12.53 11.20
C PRO A 130 5.70 -13.53 10.10
N PHE A 131 6.13 -13.08 8.93
CA PHE A 131 6.50 -13.97 7.82
C PHE A 131 8.01 -14.14 7.71
N ASP A 132 8.48 -15.16 7.00
CA ASP A 132 9.92 -15.38 6.76
C ASP A 132 10.54 -14.24 5.93
N SER A 133 9.77 -13.63 5.06
CA SER A 133 10.16 -12.43 4.31
C SER A 133 8.94 -11.70 3.76
N VAL A 134 9.13 -10.43 3.42
CA VAL A 134 8.16 -9.64 2.66
C VAL A 134 8.84 -8.97 1.46
N ASN A 135 8.07 -8.77 0.38
CA ASN A 135 8.53 -7.98 -0.76
C ASN A 135 7.86 -6.60 -0.70
N PHE A 136 8.66 -5.56 -0.75
CA PHE A 136 8.18 -4.19 -0.72
C PHE A 136 8.93 -3.36 -1.77
N HIS A 137 8.21 -2.78 -2.73
CA HIS A 137 8.78 -2.01 -3.85
C HIS A 137 9.92 -2.72 -4.60
N GLY A 138 9.82 -4.04 -4.75
CA GLY A 138 10.83 -4.86 -5.43
C GLY A 138 12.02 -5.26 -4.55
N ALA A 139 12.15 -4.72 -3.34
CA ALA A 139 13.13 -5.16 -2.35
C ALA A 139 12.55 -6.30 -1.49
N VAL A 140 13.36 -7.33 -1.26
CA VAL A 140 13.00 -8.44 -0.37
C VAL A 140 13.60 -8.17 1.01
N PHE A 141 12.76 -8.25 2.04
CA PHE A 141 13.14 -8.08 3.44
C PHE A 141 12.97 -9.43 4.15
N PRO A 142 14.04 -10.22 4.29
CA PRO A 142 14.01 -11.42 5.13
C PRO A 142 13.82 -11.02 6.59
N ILE A 143 13.18 -11.89 7.37
CA ILE A 143 13.00 -11.64 8.80
C ILE A 143 14.35 -11.47 9.51
N SER A 144 14.45 -10.46 10.36
CA SER A 144 15.63 -10.16 11.17
C SER A 144 16.92 -9.83 10.39
N VAL A 145 16.83 -9.60 9.08
CA VAL A 145 17.97 -9.20 8.25
C VAL A 145 17.88 -7.72 7.93
N PRO A 146 18.86 -6.87 8.32
CA PRO A 146 18.90 -5.47 7.92
C PRO A 146 19.07 -5.33 6.41
N VAL A 147 18.18 -4.58 5.78
CA VAL A 147 18.23 -4.25 4.34
C VAL A 147 18.44 -2.75 4.20
N GLU A 148 19.41 -2.36 3.40
CA GLU A 148 19.69 -0.95 3.13
C GLU A 148 18.57 -0.36 2.26
N VAL A 149 18.02 0.78 2.69
CA VAL A 149 16.93 1.50 2.00
C VAL A 149 17.20 3.00 2.01
N ASP A 150 16.61 3.72 1.07
CA ASP A 150 16.60 5.17 1.15
C ASP A 150 15.64 5.68 2.25
N LYS A 151 15.82 6.95 2.61
CA LYS A 151 15.02 7.54 3.69
C LYS A 151 13.52 7.64 3.39
N ASN A 152 13.12 7.74 2.12
CA ASN A 152 11.69 7.77 1.76
C ASN A 152 11.06 6.40 2.01
N ILE A 153 11.75 5.33 1.63
CA ILE A 153 11.31 3.96 1.94
C ILE A 153 11.28 3.75 3.47
N ALA A 154 12.31 4.19 4.19
CA ALA A 154 12.35 4.08 5.65
C ALA A 154 11.19 4.84 6.31
N GLN A 155 10.89 6.05 5.86
CA GLN A 155 9.74 6.82 6.35
C GLN A 155 8.43 6.09 6.10
N LEU A 156 8.25 5.52 4.90
CA LEU A 156 7.07 4.73 4.59
C LEU A 156 6.96 3.48 5.47
N LEU A 157 8.07 2.75 5.67
CA LEU A 157 8.11 1.57 6.55
C LEU A 157 7.91 1.91 8.03
N SER A 158 8.21 3.16 8.45
CA SER A 158 7.94 3.68 9.80
C SER A 158 6.52 4.20 9.97
N SER A 159 5.76 4.35 8.87
CA SER A 159 4.41 4.89 8.91
C SER A 159 3.45 3.97 9.67
N HIS A 160 2.30 4.51 10.04
CA HIS A 160 1.25 3.75 10.75
C HIS A 160 0.85 2.45 10.05
N SER A 161 0.94 2.44 8.71
CA SER A 161 0.61 1.26 7.87
C SER A 161 1.45 0.03 8.18
N TYR A 162 2.70 0.25 8.59
CA TYR A 162 3.68 -0.80 8.86
C TYR A 162 4.18 -0.78 10.31
N ALA A 163 3.50 -0.01 11.18
CA ALA A 163 3.90 0.13 12.58
C ALA A 163 4.12 -1.22 13.26
N GLY A 164 5.28 -1.38 13.87
CA GLY A 164 5.70 -2.60 14.56
C GLY A 164 6.17 -3.74 13.66
N GLN A 165 6.18 -3.58 12.32
CA GLN A 165 6.67 -4.60 11.40
C GLN A 165 8.12 -4.38 10.96
N PHE A 166 8.61 -3.15 11.07
CA PHE A 166 9.97 -2.79 10.71
C PHE A 166 10.65 -1.99 11.81
N ILE A 167 11.94 -2.26 11.99
CA ILE A 167 12.84 -1.45 12.83
C ILE A 167 13.76 -0.70 11.87
N ILE A 168 13.79 0.63 11.98
CA ILE A 168 14.65 1.49 11.18
C ILE A 168 15.84 1.91 12.03
N THR A 169 17.05 1.75 11.48
CA THR A 169 18.29 2.13 12.17
C THR A 169 19.19 2.93 11.23
N ASP A 170 19.86 3.93 11.77
CA ASP A 170 20.91 4.64 11.03
C ASP A 170 22.12 3.72 10.82
N PRO A 171 22.91 3.96 9.75
CA PRO A 171 24.19 3.26 9.58
C PRO A 171 25.07 3.53 10.81
N VAL A 172 25.56 2.46 11.41
CA VAL A 172 26.54 2.59 12.50
C VAL A 172 27.79 3.22 11.88
N GLU A 173 28.15 4.42 12.35
CA GLU A 173 29.44 5.00 11.99
C GLU A 173 30.52 3.98 12.42
N GLN A 174 31.26 3.46 11.46
CA GLN A 174 32.41 2.61 11.79
C GLN A 174 33.33 3.43 12.69
N PRO A 175 33.75 2.92 13.86
CA PRO A 175 34.67 3.63 14.70
C PRO A 175 35.89 3.98 13.86
N LYS A 176 36.25 5.27 13.82
CA LYS A 176 37.45 5.73 13.15
C LYS A 176 38.61 4.85 13.64
N LYS A 177 39.31 4.19 12.70
CA LYS A 177 40.52 3.47 13.04
C LYS A 177 41.45 4.45 13.75
N ILE A 178 41.69 4.22 15.03
CA ILE A 178 42.72 4.93 15.76
C ILE A 178 44.04 4.46 15.16
N ASN A 179 44.63 5.27 14.31
CA ASN A 179 46.00 5.04 13.84
C ASN A 179 46.90 5.20 15.05
N SER A 180 47.31 4.10 15.62
CA SER A 180 48.40 4.07 16.57
C SER A 180 49.72 4.23 15.81
N GLU A 181 50.06 5.45 15.45
CA GLU A 181 51.45 5.77 15.14
C GLU A 181 52.20 5.87 16.46
N SER A 182 52.72 4.74 16.87
CA SER A 182 53.78 4.72 17.88
C SER A 182 55.07 5.26 17.24
N SER A 183 55.35 6.55 17.42
CA SER A 183 56.68 7.07 17.23
C SER A 183 57.56 6.59 18.38
N CYS A 184 58.27 5.48 18.20
CA CYS A 184 59.48 5.21 18.91
C CYS A 184 60.58 6.09 18.25
N GLY A 185 60.88 7.23 18.85
CA GLY A 185 62.04 8.05 18.59
C GLY A 185 63.05 7.90 19.69
N ASN A 186 64.29 7.59 19.33
CA ASN A 186 65.46 7.49 20.16
C ASN A 186 65.66 8.68 21.10
#